data_6a184a29ad31168c33035e3e53b64d84
#
_entry.id   6a184a29ad31168c33035e3e53b64d84
#
_cell.length_a   1.000
_cell.length_b   1.000
_cell.length_c   1.000
_cell.angle_alpha   90.00
_cell.angle_beta   90.00
_cell.angle_gamma   90.00
#
_symmetry.space_group_name_H-M   'P 1'
#
loop_
_entity.id
_entity.type
_entity.pdbx_description
1 polymer ?
#
loop_
_entity_poly.entity_id
_entity_poly.type
_entity_poly.pdbx_seq_one_letter_code
_entity_poly.pdbx_strand_id
1 'polypeptide(L)'
;EAGLQLLYYGMETGDDATLKAVNKGVNGEEAVEAGRRVTASGMKLSIMVILGLAGKEGSYRHAIETAKAINIIQPTMWSALCLMLYRGSELLEQFERGEFNPLSPAELMEELYIMMENVNLPADKHCLFRSNHISNYIPLAGTLPKDKHKLLAEIKYSAQELSKLKKWDVYNNTEY
;
A
#
# COMPACT_ATOMS: atom_id res chain seq x y z
N GLU A 1 -31.20 -11.82 2.14
CA GLU A 1 -29.73 -11.75 2.27
C GLU A 1 -29.10 -11.64 0.89
N ALA A 2 -28.23 -10.63 0.67
CA ALA A 2 -27.62 -10.37 -0.66
C ALA A 2 -26.52 -11.38 -1.04
N GLY A 3 -26.10 -12.28 -0.13
CA GLY A 3 -25.12 -13.34 -0.36
C GLY A 3 -23.68 -12.86 -0.63
N LEU A 4 -23.33 -11.60 -0.26
CA LEU A 4 -21.98 -11.08 -0.41
C LEU A 4 -21.01 -11.84 0.49
N GLN A 5 -19.90 -12.33 -0.10
CA GLN A 5 -18.88 -13.12 0.60
C GLN A 5 -17.51 -12.43 0.66
N LEU A 6 -17.25 -11.52 -0.26
CA LEU A 6 -15.98 -10.81 -0.39
C LEU A 6 -16.23 -9.35 -0.73
N LEU A 7 -15.53 -8.47 -0.02
CA LEU A 7 -15.50 -7.03 -0.29
C LEU A 7 -14.08 -6.61 -0.67
N TYR A 8 -13.94 -5.83 -1.74
CA TYR A 8 -12.72 -5.11 -2.08
C TYR A 8 -12.82 -3.69 -1.55
N TYR A 9 -11.80 -3.27 -0.81
CA TYR A 9 -11.78 -1.98 -0.14
C TYR A 9 -10.48 -1.23 -0.45
N GLY A 10 -10.61 -0.14 -1.20
CA GLY A 10 -9.51 0.81 -1.42
C GLY A 10 -9.30 1.65 -0.17
N MET A 11 -8.51 1.17 0.76
CA MET A 11 -8.11 1.92 1.94
C MET A 11 -7.08 3.00 1.58
N GLU A 12 -6.21 2.70 0.62
CA GLU A 12 -5.10 3.45 0.05
C GLU A 12 -3.97 3.73 1.06
N THR A 13 -4.30 4.18 2.24
CA THR A 13 -3.39 4.52 3.35
C THR A 13 -4.11 4.47 4.69
N GLY A 14 -3.37 4.31 5.77
CA GLY A 14 -3.84 4.54 7.14
C GLY A 14 -3.46 5.92 7.70
N ASP A 15 -2.76 6.76 6.92
CA ASP A 15 -2.26 8.07 7.34
C ASP A 15 -3.27 9.19 7.05
N ASP A 16 -3.77 9.84 8.09
CA ASP A 16 -4.76 10.92 8.01
C ASP A 16 -4.31 12.10 7.13
N ALA A 17 -3.04 12.47 7.22
CA ALA A 17 -2.52 13.58 6.44
C ALA A 17 -2.56 13.25 4.94
N THR A 18 -2.22 12.01 4.58
CA THR A 18 -2.27 11.52 3.20
C THR A 18 -3.72 11.37 2.72
N LEU A 19 -4.63 10.79 3.53
CA LEU A 19 -6.06 10.70 3.19
C LEU A 19 -6.66 12.07 2.88
N LYS A 20 -6.31 13.07 3.70
CA LYS A 20 -6.74 14.45 3.49
C LYS A 20 -6.15 15.05 2.21
N ALA A 21 -4.85 14.86 1.98
CA ALA A 21 -4.15 15.39 0.80
C ALA A 21 -4.73 14.86 -0.52
N VAL A 22 -5.15 13.60 -0.55
CA VAL A 22 -5.76 12.97 -1.75
C VAL A 22 -7.29 13.07 -1.79
N ASN A 23 -7.89 13.86 -0.92
CA ASN A 23 -9.34 14.07 -0.84
C ASN A 23 -10.14 12.75 -0.74
N LYS A 24 -9.67 11.78 0.06
CA LYS A 24 -10.32 10.46 0.20
C LYS A 24 -11.74 10.55 0.80
N GLY A 25 -12.04 11.63 1.51
CA GLY A 25 -13.35 11.88 2.10
C GLY A 25 -13.63 11.13 3.41
N VAL A 26 -12.65 10.40 3.93
CA VAL A 26 -12.67 9.71 5.23
C VAL A 26 -11.35 9.93 5.95
N ASN A 27 -11.35 9.79 7.27
CA ASN A 27 -10.12 9.73 8.08
C ASN A 27 -9.72 8.28 8.37
N GLY A 28 -8.54 8.08 8.98
CA GLY A 28 -7.99 6.76 9.26
C GLY A 28 -8.83 5.95 10.25
N GLU A 29 -9.43 6.60 11.25
CA GLU A 29 -10.32 5.93 12.20
C GLU A 29 -11.58 5.39 11.51
N GLU A 30 -12.20 6.20 10.66
CA GLU A 30 -13.36 5.81 9.86
C GLU A 30 -13.01 4.67 8.89
N ALA A 31 -11.85 4.75 8.23
CA ALA A 31 -11.36 3.72 7.33
C ALA A 31 -11.13 2.39 8.05
N VAL A 32 -10.50 2.42 9.22
CA VAL A 32 -10.26 1.24 10.06
C VAL A 32 -11.58 0.65 10.56
N GLU A 33 -12.50 1.49 11.05
CA GLU A 33 -13.80 1.02 11.55
C GLU A 33 -14.63 0.37 10.44
N ALA A 34 -14.63 0.94 9.22
CA ALA A 34 -15.27 0.33 8.07
C ALA A 34 -14.71 -1.07 7.78
N GLY A 35 -13.38 -1.23 7.76
CA GLY A 35 -12.73 -2.52 7.57
C GLY A 35 -13.07 -3.52 8.68
N ARG A 36 -13.08 -3.09 9.94
CA ARG A 36 -13.45 -3.92 11.10
C ARG A 36 -14.90 -4.43 11.02
N ARG A 37 -15.83 -3.59 10.60
CA ARG A 37 -17.24 -4.00 10.43
C ARG A 37 -17.38 -5.12 9.40
N VAL A 38 -16.61 -5.05 8.31
CA VAL A 38 -16.61 -6.10 7.28
C VAL A 38 -16.05 -7.40 7.83
N THR A 39 -14.89 -7.37 8.48
CA THR A 39 -14.29 -8.58 9.07
C THR A 39 -15.14 -9.18 10.18
N ALA A 40 -15.77 -8.34 11.02
CA ALA A 40 -16.67 -8.78 12.09
C ALA A 40 -17.98 -9.41 11.56
N SER A 41 -18.42 -9.05 10.36
CA SER A 41 -19.60 -9.67 9.72
C SER A 41 -19.33 -11.06 9.17
N GLY A 42 -18.09 -11.57 9.20
CA GLY A 42 -17.69 -12.84 8.64
C GLY A 42 -17.42 -12.80 7.12
N MET A 43 -17.56 -11.64 6.46
CA MET A 43 -17.17 -11.47 5.06
C MET A 43 -15.64 -11.46 4.93
N LYS A 44 -15.15 -11.99 3.81
CA LYS A 44 -13.76 -11.80 3.41
C LYS A 44 -13.54 -10.35 3.00
N LEU A 45 -12.42 -9.79 3.44
CA LEU A 45 -12.03 -8.42 3.12
C LEU A 45 -10.69 -8.41 2.39
N SER A 46 -10.67 -7.82 1.20
CA SER A 46 -9.44 -7.51 0.47
C SER A 46 -9.20 -6.00 0.56
N ILE A 47 -8.16 -5.58 1.28
CA ILE A 47 -7.75 -4.18 1.29
C ILE A 47 -6.68 -3.91 0.26
N MET A 48 -6.70 -2.70 -0.32
CA MET A 48 -5.68 -2.19 -1.22
C MET A 48 -5.04 -0.96 -0.62
N VAL A 49 -3.72 -0.86 -0.73
CA VAL A 49 -2.92 0.30 -0.35
C VAL A 49 -2.08 0.75 -1.54
N ILE A 50 -1.75 2.06 -1.60
CA ILE A 50 -0.96 2.63 -2.69
C ILE A 50 0.38 3.09 -2.13
N LEU A 51 1.44 2.38 -2.49
CA LEU A 51 2.81 2.75 -2.16
C LEU A 51 3.18 4.07 -2.84
N GLY A 52 3.89 4.93 -2.13
CA GLY A 52 4.33 6.22 -2.63
C GLY A 52 3.27 7.31 -2.59
N LEU A 53 2.05 7.03 -2.12
CA LEU A 53 0.93 7.99 -2.13
C LEU A 53 1.21 9.25 -1.29
N ALA A 54 2.03 9.13 -0.24
CA ALA A 54 2.41 10.24 0.64
C ALA A 54 3.63 11.06 0.15
N GLY A 55 4.22 10.70 -0.99
CA GLY A 55 5.49 11.27 -1.43
C GLY A 55 6.65 10.95 -0.48
N LYS A 56 7.85 11.46 -0.79
CA LYS A 56 9.06 11.20 0.02
C LYS A 56 8.90 11.67 1.46
N GLU A 57 8.34 12.83 1.66
CA GLU A 57 8.23 13.49 2.97
C GLU A 57 7.28 12.76 3.92
N GLY A 58 6.27 12.08 3.36
CA GLY A 58 5.24 11.36 4.13
C GLY A 58 5.45 9.85 4.22
N SER A 59 6.38 9.27 3.46
CA SER A 59 6.52 7.84 3.22
C SER A 59 6.63 7.01 4.51
N TYR A 60 7.51 7.38 5.42
CA TYR A 60 7.67 6.66 6.69
C TYR A 60 6.38 6.64 7.53
N ARG A 61 5.71 7.80 7.67
CA ARG A 61 4.46 7.90 8.42
C ARG A 61 3.36 7.10 7.75
N HIS A 62 3.24 7.21 6.42
CA HIS A 62 2.32 6.41 5.61
C HIS A 62 2.51 4.90 5.86
N ALA A 63 3.75 4.41 5.83
CA ALA A 63 4.05 3.00 6.05
C ALA A 63 3.64 2.54 7.45
N ILE A 64 3.97 3.30 8.50
CA ILE A 64 3.66 2.96 9.89
C ILE A 64 2.15 3.00 10.17
N GLU A 65 1.46 4.08 9.77
CA GLU A 65 0.02 4.21 10.05
C GLU A 65 -0.79 3.19 9.24
N THR A 66 -0.38 2.88 8.02
CA THR A 66 -1.01 1.82 7.21
C THR A 66 -0.82 0.44 7.85
N ALA A 67 0.39 0.13 8.35
CA ALA A 67 0.63 -1.13 9.08
C ALA A 67 -0.23 -1.24 10.35
N LYS A 68 -0.39 -0.15 11.11
CA LYS A 68 -1.31 -0.11 12.27
C LYS A 68 -2.75 -0.41 11.86
N ALA A 69 -3.24 0.21 10.78
CA ALA A 69 -4.57 -0.03 10.26
C ALA A 69 -4.76 -1.51 9.87
N ILE A 70 -3.81 -2.11 9.16
CA ILE A 70 -3.83 -3.54 8.80
C ILE A 70 -3.89 -4.44 10.05
N ASN A 71 -3.08 -4.12 11.07
CA ASN A 71 -3.06 -4.88 12.33
C ASN A 71 -4.39 -4.86 13.08
N ILE A 72 -5.12 -3.74 13.00
CA ILE A 72 -6.43 -3.59 13.64
C ILE A 72 -7.53 -4.26 12.82
N ILE A 73 -7.54 -4.08 11.51
CA ILE A 73 -8.55 -4.62 10.59
C ILE A 73 -8.43 -6.14 10.46
N GLN A 74 -7.20 -6.68 10.43
CA GLN A 74 -6.89 -8.09 10.18
C GLN A 74 -7.60 -8.64 8.93
N PRO A 75 -7.34 -8.08 7.74
CA PRO A 75 -8.03 -8.45 6.52
C PRO A 75 -7.69 -9.88 6.07
N THR A 76 -8.54 -10.48 5.25
CA THR A 76 -8.27 -11.78 4.62
C THR A 76 -7.24 -11.66 3.50
N MET A 77 -7.20 -10.50 2.85
CA MET A 77 -6.27 -10.19 1.75
C MET A 77 -5.75 -8.76 1.90
N TRP A 78 -4.49 -8.56 1.57
CA TRP A 78 -3.86 -7.26 1.48
C TRP A 78 -3.07 -7.14 0.18
N SER A 79 -3.35 -6.10 -0.60
CA SER A 79 -2.65 -5.80 -1.84
C SER A 79 -1.95 -4.45 -1.74
N ALA A 80 -0.67 -4.41 -2.16
CA ALA A 80 0.10 -3.19 -2.30
C ALA A 80 0.33 -2.90 -3.79
N LEU A 81 -0.07 -1.69 -4.23
CA LEU A 81 0.08 -1.19 -5.59
C LEU A 81 1.01 0.04 -5.56
N CYS A 82 1.82 0.23 -6.60
CA CYS A 82 2.62 1.46 -6.70
C CYS A 82 1.78 2.60 -7.29
N LEU A 83 2.01 3.81 -6.78
CA LEU A 83 1.40 5.03 -7.31
C LEU A 83 1.77 5.20 -8.78
N MET A 84 0.79 5.51 -9.60
CA MET A 84 0.94 5.94 -10.99
C MET A 84 0.39 7.35 -11.12
N LEU A 85 1.18 8.25 -11.68
CA LEU A 85 0.77 9.63 -11.94
C LEU A 85 0.16 9.73 -13.34
N TYR A 86 -1.14 9.95 -13.41
CA TYR A 86 -1.87 10.03 -14.69
C TYR A 86 -2.06 11.48 -15.14
N ARG A 87 -2.08 11.71 -16.44
CA ARG A 87 -2.42 13.01 -17.03
C ARG A 87 -3.79 13.50 -16.53
N GLY A 88 -3.83 14.74 -16.06
CA GLY A 88 -5.03 15.35 -15.49
C GLY A 88 -5.31 14.96 -14.04
N SER A 89 -4.40 14.23 -13.39
CA SER A 89 -4.50 14.03 -11.94
C SER A 89 -3.85 15.18 -11.18
N GLU A 90 -4.45 15.59 -10.06
CA GLU A 90 -3.91 16.63 -9.18
C GLU A 90 -2.48 16.30 -8.70
N LEU A 91 -2.16 15.03 -8.42
CA LEU A 91 -0.81 14.64 -8.00
C LEU A 91 0.23 14.82 -9.10
N LEU A 92 -0.11 14.62 -10.39
CA LEU A 92 0.82 14.91 -11.48
C LEU A 92 1.06 16.42 -11.59
N GLU A 93 0.00 17.23 -11.48
CA GLU A 93 0.14 18.70 -11.50
C GLU A 93 0.97 19.20 -10.32
N GLN A 94 0.80 18.64 -9.13
CA GLN A 94 1.64 18.95 -7.96
C GLN A 94 3.10 18.56 -8.19
N PHE A 95 3.36 17.40 -8.81
CA PHE A 95 4.71 16.98 -9.19
C PHE A 95 5.35 17.99 -10.19
N GLU A 96 4.61 18.39 -11.21
CA GLU A 96 5.09 19.37 -12.21
C GLU A 96 5.36 20.76 -11.61
N ARG A 97 4.64 21.14 -10.54
CA ARG A 97 4.90 22.36 -9.75
C ARG A 97 6.00 22.21 -8.70
N GLY A 98 6.55 20.98 -8.51
CA GLY A 98 7.55 20.69 -7.48
C GLY A 98 6.99 20.62 -6.06
N GLU A 99 5.68 20.44 -5.91
CA GLU A 99 4.95 20.34 -4.63
C GLU A 99 4.83 18.90 -4.14
N PHE A 100 5.03 17.91 -5.01
CA PHE A 100 4.99 16.48 -4.72
C PHE A 100 6.27 15.81 -5.19
N ASN A 101 6.95 15.07 -4.30
CA ASN A 101 8.16 14.33 -4.60
C ASN A 101 7.86 12.82 -4.61
N PRO A 102 7.69 12.17 -5.78
CA PRO A 102 7.41 10.75 -5.86
C PRO A 102 8.60 9.91 -5.40
N LEU A 103 8.32 8.71 -4.88
CA LEU A 103 9.33 7.73 -4.53
C LEU A 103 9.88 7.07 -5.81
N SER A 104 11.18 6.85 -5.85
CA SER A 104 11.81 5.96 -6.83
C SER A 104 11.42 4.49 -6.58
N PRO A 105 11.62 3.58 -7.56
CA PRO A 105 11.32 2.16 -7.38
C PRO A 105 11.97 1.53 -6.16
N ALA A 106 13.21 1.91 -5.84
CA ALA A 106 13.90 1.45 -4.64
C ALA A 106 13.24 1.96 -3.36
N GLU A 107 12.91 3.25 -3.31
CA GLU A 107 12.23 3.88 -2.17
C GLU A 107 10.81 3.31 -1.94
N LEU A 108 10.09 2.92 -3.01
CA LEU A 108 8.81 2.20 -2.89
C LEU A 108 8.97 0.84 -2.21
N MET A 109 10.07 0.13 -2.50
CA MET A 109 10.37 -1.14 -1.82
C MET A 109 10.81 -0.91 -0.38
N GLU A 110 11.52 0.15 -0.07
CA GLU A 110 11.85 0.54 1.31
C GLU A 110 10.60 0.88 2.12
N GLU A 111 9.65 1.62 1.54
CA GLU A 111 8.36 1.91 2.15
C GLU A 111 7.57 0.61 2.42
N LEU A 112 7.50 -0.29 1.43
CA LEU A 112 6.86 -1.59 1.60
C LEU A 112 7.57 -2.44 2.67
N TYR A 113 8.90 -2.37 2.75
CA TYR A 113 9.68 -3.07 3.79
C TYR A 113 9.26 -2.59 5.18
N ILE A 114 9.24 -1.27 5.41
CA ILE A 114 8.83 -0.67 6.69
C ILE A 114 7.39 -1.08 7.04
N MET A 115 6.48 -1.01 6.07
CA MET A 115 5.09 -1.40 6.26
C MET A 115 4.99 -2.89 6.61
N MET A 116 5.62 -3.79 5.85
CA MET A 116 5.62 -5.24 6.09
C MET A 116 6.25 -5.61 7.43
N GLU A 117 7.35 -4.95 7.82
CA GLU A 117 8.02 -5.17 9.10
C GLU A 117 7.10 -4.86 10.28
N ASN A 118 6.24 -3.85 10.15
CA ASN A 118 5.31 -3.41 11.18
C ASN A 118 3.93 -4.08 11.12
N VAL A 119 3.63 -4.87 10.09
CA VAL A 119 2.43 -5.71 10.06
C VAL A 119 2.63 -6.94 10.93
N ASN A 120 1.84 -7.06 12.00
CA ASN A 120 1.89 -8.15 12.98
C ASN A 120 0.48 -8.74 13.16
N LEU A 121 0.18 -9.77 12.38
CA LEU A 121 -1.08 -10.49 12.48
C LEU A 121 -0.96 -11.67 13.44
N PRO A 122 -2.05 -12.04 14.16
CA PRO A 122 -2.07 -13.25 15.00
C PRO A 122 -1.68 -14.50 14.22
N ALA A 123 -1.07 -15.47 14.90
CA ALA A 123 -0.54 -16.69 14.28
C ALA A 123 -1.62 -17.57 13.61
N ASP A 124 -2.85 -17.48 14.08
CA ASP A 124 -4.03 -18.18 13.56
C ASP A 124 -4.69 -17.47 12.36
N LYS A 125 -4.24 -16.25 12.02
CA LYS A 125 -4.75 -15.51 10.86
C LYS A 125 -4.03 -15.90 9.58
N HIS A 126 -4.78 -15.86 8.50
CA HIS A 126 -4.29 -16.10 7.14
C HIS A 126 -4.65 -14.91 6.25
N CYS A 127 -3.71 -13.97 6.09
CA CYS A 127 -3.86 -12.85 5.18
C CYS A 127 -3.03 -13.08 3.92
N LEU A 128 -3.68 -13.19 2.77
CA LEU A 128 -3.01 -13.31 1.49
C LEU A 128 -2.42 -11.95 1.08
N PHE A 129 -1.10 -11.87 1.01
CA PHE A 129 -0.41 -10.68 0.49
C PHE A 129 -0.17 -10.81 -1.02
N ARG A 130 -0.43 -9.74 -1.77
CA ARG A 130 -0.15 -9.62 -3.20
C ARG A 130 0.38 -8.23 -3.55
N SER A 131 1.41 -8.21 -4.38
CA SER A 131 1.98 -7.00 -4.98
C SER A 131 2.38 -7.33 -6.44
N ASN A 132 1.36 -7.71 -7.24
CA ASN A 132 1.54 -8.20 -8.60
C ASN A 132 0.68 -7.44 -9.62
N HIS A 133 0.24 -6.24 -9.27
CA HIS A 133 -0.43 -5.34 -10.21
C HIS A 133 0.57 -4.80 -11.24
N ILE A 134 0.10 -4.36 -12.40
CA ILE A 134 0.95 -3.81 -13.48
C ILE A 134 1.77 -2.58 -13.05
N SER A 135 1.29 -1.82 -12.05
CA SER A 135 2.04 -0.70 -11.46
C SER A 135 3.25 -1.11 -10.64
N ASN A 136 3.36 -2.38 -10.26
CA ASN A 136 4.42 -2.85 -9.38
C ASN A 136 5.67 -3.23 -10.17
N TYR A 137 6.84 -2.80 -9.69
CA TYR A 137 8.13 -3.14 -10.28
C TYR A 137 8.55 -4.59 -10.04
N ILE A 138 8.14 -5.15 -8.91
CA ILE A 138 8.47 -6.53 -8.52
C ILE A 138 7.17 -7.24 -8.05
N PRO A 139 6.82 -8.38 -8.67
CA PRO A 139 5.68 -9.15 -8.22
C PRO A 139 6.02 -9.93 -6.95
N LEU A 140 5.30 -9.67 -5.86
CA LEU A 140 5.46 -10.35 -4.58
C LEU A 140 4.17 -11.05 -4.17
N ALA A 141 4.29 -12.23 -3.56
CA ALA A 141 3.15 -13.00 -3.08
C ALA A 141 3.52 -13.86 -1.88
N GLY A 142 2.63 -13.91 -0.88
CA GLY A 142 2.81 -14.75 0.31
C GLY A 142 1.55 -14.78 1.16
N THR A 143 1.62 -15.52 2.26
CA THR A 143 0.57 -15.62 3.28
C THR A 143 1.12 -15.17 4.62
N LEU A 144 0.54 -14.11 5.20
CA LEU A 144 0.93 -13.59 6.51
C LEU A 144 0.15 -14.30 7.63
N PRO A 145 0.77 -14.49 8.80
CA PRO A 145 2.15 -14.12 9.16
C PRO A 145 3.22 -15.12 8.69
N LYS A 146 2.84 -16.30 8.16
CA LYS A 146 3.72 -17.43 7.83
C LYS A 146 4.93 -17.03 6.97
N ASP A 147 4.68 -16.30 5.88
CA ASP A 147 5.71 -15.99 4.88
C ASP A 147 6.38 -14.62 5.11
N LYS A 148 6.12 -13.95 6.26
CA LYS A 148 6.61 -12.59 6.54
C LYS A 148 8.12 -12.46 6.37
N HIS A 149 8.91 -13.35 6.97
CA HIS A 149 10.37 -13.30 6.89
C HIS A 149 10.89 -13.47 5.46
N LYS A 150 10.27 -14.37 4.70
CA LYS A 150 10.59 -14.55 3.28
C LYS A 150 10.31 -13.28 2.49
N LEU A 151 9.12 -12.70 2.66
CA LEU A 151 8.72 -11.46 1.99
C LEU A 151 9.65 -10.29 2.33
N LEU A 152 10.03 -10.12 3.61
CA LEU A 152 10.98 -9.08 4.02
C LEU A 152 12.36 -9.25 3.33
N ALA A 153 12.85 -10.49 3.21
CA ALA A 153 14.10 -10.75 2.50
C ALA A 153 14.00 -10.42 1.00
N GLU A 154 12.90 -10.83 0.35
CA GLU A 154 12.64 -10.53 -1.07
C GLU A 154 12.51 -9.03 -1.32
N ILE A 155 11.77 -8.29 -0.47
CA ILE A 155 11.59 -6.83 -0.58
C ILE A 155 12.93 -6.12 -0.43
N LYS A 156 13.72 -6.50 0.58
CA LYS A 156 15.05 -5.91 0.83
C LYS A 156 16.01 -6.14 -0.34
N TYR A 157 16.05 -7.36 -0.87
CA TYR A 157 16.84 -7.68 -2.05
C TYR A 157 16.40 -6.85 -3.26
N SER A 158 15.09 -6.74 -3.48
CA SER A 158 14.52 -5.96 -4.58
C SER A 158 14.85 -4.47 -4.49
N ALA A 159 14.80 -3.88 -3.29
CA ALA A 159 15.21 -2.49 -3.06
C ALA A 159 16.68 -2.27 -3.47
N GLN A 160 17.57 -3.20 -3.09
CA GLN A 160 19.00 -3.13 -3.44
C GLN A 160 19.24 -3.25 -4.96
N GLU A 161 18.51 -4.13 -5.65
CA GLU A 161 18.64 -4.27 -7.11
C GLU A 161 18.08 -3.04 -7.84
N LEU A 162 16.92 -2.54 -7.43
CA LEU A 162 16.30 -1.36 -8.03
C LEU A 162 17.12 -0.08 -7.79
N SER A 163 17.87 0.03 -6.68
CA SER A 163 18.75 1.18 -6.42
C SER A 163 19.93 1.29 -7.40
N LYS A 164 20.27 0.20 -8.11
CA LYS A 164 21.31 0.19 -9.14
C LYS A 164 20.84 0.74 -10.49
N LEU A 165 19.53 0.95 -10.67
CA LEU A 165 18.97 1.51 -11.90
C LEU A 165 19.40 2.97 -12.05
N LYS A 166 20.16 3.27 -13.13
CA LYS A 166 20.77 4.60 -13.37
C LYS A 166 19.78 5.69 -13.80
N LYS A 167 18.61 5.30 -14.29
CA LYS A 167 17.55 6.23 -14.72
C LYS A 167 16.21 5.67 -14.31
N TRP A 168 15.52 6.42 -13.48
CA TRP A 168 14.11 6.28 -13.24
C TRP A 168 13.43 7.56 -13.71
N ASP A 169 12.41 7.43 -14.54
CA ASP A 169 11.65 8.54 -15.08
C ASP A 169 10.19 8.38 -14.66
N VAL A 170 9.68 9.38 -13.96
CA VAL A 170 8.28 9.44 -13.53
C VAL A 170 7.33 9.30 -14.71
N TYR A 171 7.68 9.88 -15.86
CA TYR A 171 6.82 9.89 -17.04
C TYR A 171 6.74 8.55 -17.77
N ASN A 172 7.70 7.65 -17.61
CA ASN A 172 7.62 6.31 -18.21
C ASN A 172 6.51 5.42 -17.63
N ASN A 173 5.89 5.84 -16.52
CA ASN A 173 4.75 5.16 -15.90
C ASN A 173 3.40 5.85 -16.20
N THR A 174 3.37 6.86 -17.07
CA THR A 174 2.16 7.64 -17.37
C THR A 174 1.54 7.34 -18.73
N GLU A 175 2.19 6.52 -19.56
CA GLU A 175 1.67 6.13 -20.87
C GLU A 175 0.97 4.76 -20.80
N TYR A 176 -0.31 4.78 -20.44
CA TYR A 176 -1.29 3.76 -20.83
C TYR A 176 -2.62 4.40 -21.20
#